data_ad5fb87d2b5b21147f447f8a51e26803
#
_entry.id   ad5fb87d2b5b21147f447f8a51e26803
#
_cell.length_a   1.000
_cell.length_b   1.000
_cell.length_c   1.000
_cell.angle_alpha   90.00
_cell.angle_beta   90.00
_cell.angle_gamma   90.00
#
_symmetry.space_group_name_H-M   'P 1'
#
loop_
_entity.id
_entity.type
_entity.pdbx_description
1 polymer ?
#
loop_
_entity_poly.entity_id
_entity_poly.type
_entity_poly.pdbx_seq_one_letter_code
_entity_poly.pdbx_strand_id
1 'polypeptide(L)'
;MQISRRRLLVVASTASFVGFSGFSLQALAAELTLPSVGADKKFSAVPVPADPKRLAVLEYSVIENLQVLGLSDRIKAAVQTRNLPWLSALPADCKLVKSVKSVDIETVSSAKPDLIFISGRISRNIDAFKPIAPTVCLIPNKAEGWKSFRGNFLALAEVFGKTCKSSKDHSKPRNEVDTSLKSPV
;
A
#
# COMPACT_ATOMS: atom_id res chain seq x y z
N MET A 1 81.59 14.86 -17.53
CA MET A 1 80.44 14.12 -16.97
C MET A 1 79.23 14.62 -17.72
N GLN A 2 78.75 13.87 -18.71
CA GLN A 2 77.73 14.32 -19.66
C GLN A 2 76.32 13.70 -19.22
N ILE A 3 75.35 14.60 -19.08
CA ILE A 3 73.98 14.23 -18.84
C ILE A 3 73.19 14.35 -20.15
N SER A 4 72.83 13.22 -20.67
CA SER A 4 72.06 13.04 -21.90
C SER A 4 70.62 13.50 -21.76
N ARG A 5 70.19 14.45 -22.59
CA ARG A 5 68.79 14.89 -22.72
C ARG A 5 68.04 13.89 -23.60
N ARG A 6 67.23 13.03 -23.06
CA ARG A 6 66.27 12.21 -23.81
C ARG A 6 64.99 13.02 -24.07
N ARG A 7 64.73 13.25 -25.36
CA ARG A 7 63.53 13.89 -25.84
C ARG A 7 62.30 13.00 -25.56
N LEU A 8 61.34 13.51 -24.89
CA LEU A 8 60.05 12.86 -24.67
C LEU A 8 59.16 13.17 -25.86
N LEU A 9 58.88 12.15 -26.68
CA LEU A 9 57.88 12.21 -27.76
C LEU A 9 56.49 12.11 -27.13
N VAL A 10 55.72 13.20 -27.17
CA VAL A 10 54.30 13.21 -26.84
C VAL A 10 53.51 12.66 -28.02
N VAL A 11 53.04 11.44 -27.90
CA VAL A 11 52.07 10.85 -28.84
C VAL A 11 50.69 11.31 -28.35
N ALA A 12 50.08 12.21 -29.13
CA ALA A 12 48.69 12.60 -28.94
C ALA A 12 47.77 11.46 -29.44
N SER A 13 47.26 10.67 -28.52
CA SER A 13 46.21 9.71 -28.77
C SER A 13 44.88 10.43 -28.81
N THR A 14 44.28 10.59 -29.95
CA THR A 14 42.89 10.98 -30.16
C THR A 14 42.00 9.86 -29.65
N ALA A 15 41.52 9.96 -28.42
CA ALA A 15 40.49 9.09 -27.89
C ALA A 15 39.15 9.45 -28.56
N SER A 16 38.72 8.62 -29.49
CA SER A 16 37.36 8.66 -30.03
C SER A 16 36.38 8.39 -28.87
N PHE A 17 35.60 9.41 -28.50
CA PHE A 17 34.52 9.30 -27.55
C PHE A 17 33.39 8.52 -28.26
N VAL A 18 33.39 7.18 -28.11
CA VAL A 18 32.23 6.35 -28.40
C VAL A 18 31.18 6.71 -27.37
N GLY A 19 30.09 7.33 -27.86
CA GLY A 19 28.95 7.71 -27.05
C GLY A 19 28.40 6.50 -26.31
N PHE A 20 28.59 6.50 -25.00
CA PHE A 20 27.93 5.58 -24.08
C PHE A 20 26.48 6.06 -23.96
N SER A 21 25.64 5.57 -24.89
CA SER A 21 24.19 5.74 -24.83
C SER A 21 23.72 5.34 -23.45
N GLY A 22 23.03 6.27 -22.78
CA GLY A 22 22.65 6.20 -21.40
C GLY A 22 22.02 4.86 -21.03
N PHE A 23 22.73 4.08 -20.27
CA PHE A 23 22.13 3.11 -19.37
C PHE A 23 21.43 3.94 -18.30
N SER A 24 20.14 4.19 -18.50
CA SER A 24 19.28 4.64 -17.43
C SER A 24 19.46 3.64 -16.30
N LEU A 25 20.15 4.04 -15.25
CA LEU A 25 20.06 3.38 -13.95
C LEU A 25 18.62 3.58 -13.50
N GLN A 26 17.73 2.74 -14.03
CA GLN A 26 16.44 2.52 -13.42
C GLN A 26 16.79 1.89 -12.07
N ALA A 27 16.86 2.75 -11.05
CA ALA A 27 16.99 2.30 -9.68
C ALA A 27 15.96 1.19 -9.52
N LEU A 28 16.42 -0.01 -9.14
CA LEU A 28 15.58 -1.13 -8.80
C LEU A 28 14.85 -0.73 -7.50
N ALA A 29 13.85 0.13 -7.65
CA ALA A 29 12.96 0.46 -6.55
C ALA A 29 12.33 -0.86 -6.12
N ALA A 30 12.58 -1.26 -4.89
CA ALA A 30 11.97 -2.46 -4.35
C ALA A 30 10.47 -2.36 -4.59
N GLU A 31 9.94 -3.31 -5.37
CA GLU A 31 8.53 -3.33 -5.73
C GLU A 31 7.73 -3.60 -4.46
N LEU A 32 6.97 -2.61 -4.01
CA LEU A 32 6.10 -2.78 -2.85
C LEU A 32 4.97 -3.73 -3.21
N THR A 33 4.69 -4.68 -2.33
CA THR A 33 3.62 -5.65 -2.54
C THR A 33 2.67 -5.69 -1.36
N LEU A 34 1.39 -5.96 -1.63
CA LEU A 34 0.40 -6.26 -0.60
C LEU A 34 -0.11 -7.69 -0.73
N PRO A 35 -0.36 -8.37 0.39
CA PRO A 35 -1.03 -9.66 0.35
C PRO A 35 -2.46 -9.49 -0.16
N SER A 36 -2.87 -10.37 -1.07
CA SER A 36 -4.19 -10.31 -1.69
C SER A 36 -4.77 -11.71 -1.85
N VAL A 37 -6.08 -11.82 -1.71
CA VAL A 37 -6.81 -13.04 -2.04
C VAL A 37 -7.36 -12.95 -3.46
N GLY A 38 -6.96 -13.89 -4.30
CA GLY A 38 -7.43 -14.00 -5.67
C GLY A 38 -8.87 -14.52 -5.81
N ALA A 39 -9.33 -14.59 -7.06
CA ALA A 39 -10.62 -15.21 -7.41
C ALA A 39 -10.69 -16.69 -7.01
N ASP A 40 -9.56 -17.39 -7.05
CA ASP A 40 -9.37 -18.80 -6.67
C ASP A 40 -9.27 -19.02 -5.15
N LYS A 41 -9.40 -17.95 -4.35
CA LYS A 41 -9.26 -17.93 -2.89
C LYS A 41 -7.85 -18.21 -2.38
N LYS A 42 -6.83 -18.17 -3.23
CA LYS A 42 -5.44 -18.27 -2.80
C LYS A 42 -4.87 -16.91 -2.48
N PHE A 43 -3.93 -16.89 -1.52
CA PHE A 43 -3.16 -15.72 -1.18
C PHE A 43 -1.98 -15.55 -2.16
N SER A 44 -1.76 -14.33 -2.62
CA SER A 44 -0.63 -13.94 -3.45
C SER A 44 -0.16 -12.55 -3.07
N ALA A 45 1.08 -12.21 -3.41
CA ALA A 45 1.57 -10.84 -3.34
C ALA A 45 1.19 -10.10 -4.61
N VAL A 46 0.61 -8.92 -4.48
CA VAL A 46 0.24 -8.06 -5.61
C VAL A 46 1.11 -6.82 -5.56
N PRO A 47 1.84 -6.49 -6.65
CA PRO A 47 2.61 -5.26 -6.74
C PRO A 47 1.69 -4.05 -6.70
N VAL A 48 2.10 -3.04 -5.93
CA VAL A 48 1.34 -1.81 -5.74
C VAL A 48 2.25 -0.59 -5.85
N PRO A 49 1.71 0.57 -6.28
CA PRO A 49 2.49 1.80 -6.32
C PRO A 49 2.95 2.21 -4.91
N ALA A 50 4.12 2.86 -4.83
CA ALA A 50 4.56 3.50 -3.60
C ALA A 50 3.75 4.77 -3.35
N ASP A 51 3.27 4.94 -2.13
CA ASP A 51 2.55 6.11 -1.65
C ASP A 51 1.37 6.55 -2.56
N PRO A 52 0.42 5.63 -2.88
CA PRO A 52 -0.71 5.92 -3.76
C PRO A 52 -1.55 7.08 -3.21
N LYS A 53 -2.04 7.94 -4.11
CA LYS A 53 -2.71 9.19 -3.74
C LYS A 53 -4.23 9.14 -3.89
N ARG A 54 -4.73 8.23 -4.70
CA ARG A 54 -6.14 8.12 -5.05
C ARG A 54 -6.64 6.69 -4.84
N LEU A 55 -7.36 6.48 -3.78
CA LEU A 55 -7.77 5.15 -3.36
C LEU A 55 -9.25 4.91 -3.65
N ALA A 56 -9.56 3.74 -4.20
CA ALA A 56 -10.91 3.19 -4.18
C ALA A 56 -10.98 2.07 -3.14
N VAL A 57 -11.82 2.21 -2.12
CA VAL A 57 -11.83 1.31 -0.97
C VAL A 57 -13.22 0.69 -0.78
N LEU A 58 -13.35 -0.56 -1.19
CA LEU A 58 -14.59 -1.35 -1.13
C LEU A 58 -14.58 -2.38 0.01
N GLU A 59 -13.73 -2.16 1.02
CA GLU A 59 -13.64 -3.00 2.22
C GLU A 59 -13.56 -2.11 3.47
N TYR A 60 -14.47 -2.35 4.42
CA TYR A 60 -14.61 -1.53 5.63
C TYR A 60 -13.37 -1.54 6.52
N SER A 61 -12.75 -2.69 6.71
CA SER A 61 -11.54 -2.82 7.52
C SER A 61 -10.35 -2.03 6.94
N VAL A 62 -10.30 -1.88 5.62
CA VAL A 62 -9.28 -1.06 4.96
C VAL A 62 -9.59 0.43 5.15
N ILE A 63 -10.86 0.86 5.08
CA ILE A 63 -11.25 2.24 5.39
C ILE A 63 -10.80 2.59 6.82
N GLU A 64 -11.11 1.73 7.80
CA GLU A 64 -10.72 1.91 9.20
C GLU A 64 -9.19 2.03 9.35
N ASN A 65 -8.43 1.11 8.75
CA ASN A 65 -6.98 1.14 8.79
C ASN A 65 -6.40 2.43 8.18
N LEU A 66 -6.95 2.90 7.06
CA LEU A 66 -6.52 4.15 6.42
C LEU A 66 -6.85 5.37 7.30
N GLN A 67 -7.98 5.36 7.98
CA GLN A 67 -8.34 6.42 8.94
C GLN A 67 -7.37 6.46 10.13
N VAL A 68 -7.03 5.30 10.69
CA VAL A 68 -6.00 5.19 11.76
C VAL A 68 -4.64 5.70 11.29
N LEU A 69 -4.28 5.47 10.02
CA LEU A 69 -3.03 5.95 9.43
C LEU A 69 -3.07 7.45 9.03
N GLY A 70 -4.22 8.13 9.19
CA GLY A 70 -4.40 9.54 8.80
C GLY A 70 -4.41 9.74 7.28
N LEU A 71 -4.99 8.80 6.53
CA LEU A 71 -5.00 8.77 5.05
C LEU A 71 -6.42 8.89 4.46
N SER A 72 -7.38 9.37 5.24
CA SER A 72 -8.79 9.52 4.82
C SER A 72 -8.95 10.39 3.58
N ASP A 73 -8.15 11.43 3.44
CA ASP A 73 -8.13 12.39 2.34
C ASP A 73 -7.82 11.76 0.98
N ARG A 74 -7.14 10.61 0.99
CA ARG A 74 -6.79 9.84 -0.22
C ARG A 74 -7.92 8.96 -0.73
N ILE A 75 -8.97 8.75 0.04
CA ILE A 75 -10.12 7.91 -0.35
C ILE A 75 -11.00 8.71 -1.30
N LYS A 76 -11.01 8.34 -2.60
CA LYS A 76 -11.75 9.00 -3.67
C LYS A 76 -12.99 8.22 -4.14
N ALA A 77 -13.04 6.92 -3.83
CA ALA A 77 -14.25 6.12 -3.94
C ALA A 77 -14.30 5.15 -2.75
N ALA A 78 -15.45 4.95 -2.16
CA ALA A 78 -15.62 4.01 -1.06
C ALA A 78 -17.02 3.39 -1.04
N VAL A 79 -17.11 2.23 -0.40
CA VAL A 79 -18.41 1.70 -0.01
C VAL A 79 -19.06 2.61 1.04
N GLN A 80 -20.38 2.77 0.97
CA GLN A 80 -21.13 3.61 1.88
C GLN A 80 -20.99 3.15 3.35
N THR A 81 -20.59 4.07 4.24
CA THR A 81 -20.30 3.79 5.67
C THR A 81 -21.40 4.25 6.62
N ARG A 82 -22.56 4.70 6.10
CA ARG A 82 -23.65 5.34 6.87
C ARG A 82 -24.05 4.61 8.15
N ASN A 83 -23.94 3.28 8.17
CA ASN A 83 -24.38 2.46 9.30
C ASN A 83 -23.21 2.00 10.19
N LEU A 84 -22.06 2.64 10.10
CA LEU A 84 -20.87 2.28 10.86
C LEU A 84 -20.41 3.49 11.70
N PRO A 85 -20.99 3.68 12.90
CA PRO A 85 -20.81 4.89 13.70
C PRO A 85 -19.37 5.09 14.20
N TRP A 86 -18.55 4.03 14.21
CA TRP A 86 -17.13 4.11 14.61
C TRP A 86 -16.21 4.57 13.47
N LEU A 87 -16.67 4.60 12.23
CA LEU A 87 -15.91 5.15 11.13
C LEU A 87 -16.12 6.65 11.03
N SER A 88 -15.04 7.39 10.91
CA SER A 88 -15.09 8.83 10.65
C SER A 88 -15.72 9.11 9.29
N ALA A 89 -16.23 10.34 9.12
CA ALA A 89 -16.79 10.76 7.83
C ALA A 89 -15.76 10.62 6.70
N LEU A 90 -16.22 10.15 5.55
CA LEU A 90 -15.43 10.12 4.33
C LEU A 90 -15.30 11.53 3.75
N PRO A 91 -14.26 11.82 2.95
CA PRO A 91 -14.14 13.11 2.26
C PRO A 91 -15.39 13.45 1.46
N ALA A 92 -15.75 14.74 1.40
CA ALA A 92 -16.95 15.22 0.71
C ALA A 92 -16.91 14.92 -0.80
N ASP A 93 -15.70 14.85 -1.40
CA ASP A 93 -15.47 14.52 -2.81
C ASP A 93 -15.41 13.00 -3.07
N CYS A 94 -15.57 12.17 -2.03
CA CYS A 94 -15.54 10.71 -2.15
C CYS A 94 -16.81 10.21 -2.86
N LYS A 95 -16.62 9.45 -3.93
CA LYS A 95 -17.72 8.79 -4.65
C LYS A 95 -18.20 7.56 -3.89
N LEU A 96 -19.47 7.49 -3.58
CA LEU A 96 -20.03 6.43 -2.76
C LEU A 96 -20.62 5.30 -3.61
N VAL A 97 -20.11 4.10 -3.39
CA VAL A 97 -20.66 2.85 -3.90
C VAL A 97 -21.70 2.32 -2.91
N LYS A 98 -22.91 2.09 -3.38
CA LYS A 98 -24.07 1.75 -2.51
C LYS A 98 -23.92 0.38 -1.83
N SER A 99 -23.28 -0.58 -2.49
CA SER A 99 -23.18 -1.95 -1.99
C SER A 99 -21.88 -2.63 -2.40
N VAL A 100 -21.28 -3.37 -1.47
CA VAL A 100 -20.12 -4.25 -1.76
C VAL A 100 -20.51 -5.48 -2.58
N LYS A 101 -21.79 -5.84 -2.68
CA LYS A 101 -22.26 -7.02 -3.43
C LYS A 101 -22.49 -6.71 -4.90
N SER A 102 -22.89 -5.49 -5.22
CA SER A 102 -23.17 -5.00 -6.58
C SER A 102 -22.42 -3.69 -6.75
N VAL A 103 -21.12 -3.80 -7.09
CA VAL A 103 -20.27 -2.64 -7.27
C VAL A 103 -20.46 -2.09 -8.66
N ASP A 104 -20.78 -0.81 -8.71
CA ASP A 104 -20.76 -0.03 -9.94
C ASP A 104 -19.31 0.30 -10.29
N ILE A 105 -18.77 -0.43 -11.27
CA ILE A 105 -17.40 -0.29 -11.75
C ILE A 105 -17.18 1.10 -12.36
N GLU A 106 -18.20 1.70 -12.96
CA GLU A 106 -18.13 3.04 -13.55
C GLU A 106 -17.88 4.10 -12.47
N THR A 107 -18.59 4.01 -11.34
CA THR A 107 -18.34 4.87 -10.17
C THR A 107 -16.90 4.75 -9.69
N VAL A 108 -16.36 3.53 -9.59
CA VAL A 108 -14.97 3.30 -9.19
C VAL A 108 -13.99 3.88 -10.21
N SER A 109 -14.19 3.61 -11.50
CA SER A 109 -13.34 4.11 -12.58
C SER A 109 -13.33 5.62 -12.66
N SER A 110 -14.51 6.26 -12.48
CA SER A 110 -14.65 7.72 -12.52
C SER A 110 -13.90 8.44 -11.38
N ALA A 111 -13.55 7.73 -10.30
CA ALA A 111 -12.70 8.25 -9.23
C ALA A 111 -11.22 8.30 -9.64
N LYS A 112 -10.83 7.67 -10.76
CA LYS A 112 -9.46 7.57 -11.27
C LYS A 112 -8.48 7.13 -10.18
N PRO A 113 -8.71 5.94 -9.56
CA PRO A 113 -7.84 5.44 -8.51
C PRO A 113 -6.49 5.00 -9.07
N ASP A 114 -5.45 5.07 -8.25
CA ASP A 114 -4.14 4.48 -8.49
C ASP A 114 -3.94 3.16 -7.72
N LEU A 115 -4.83 2.86 -6.76
CA LEU A 115 -4.92 1.59 -6.06
C LEU A 115 -6.36 1.31 -5.64
N ILE A 116 -6.80 0.05 -5.80
CA ILE A 116 -8.15 -0.40 -5.45
C ILE A 116 -8.08 -1.49 -4.39
N PHE A 117 -8.85 -1.32 -3.32
CA PHE A 117 -9.07 -2.34 -2.30
C PHE A 117 -10.49 -2.89 -2.42
N ILE A 118 -10.60 -4.21 -2.56
CA ILE A 118 -11.90 -4.88 -2.66
C ILE A 118 -12.18 -5.79 -1.48
N SER A 119 -13.47 -6.01 -1.22
CA SER A 119 -13.94 -6.96 -0.21
C SER A 119 -13.77 -8.41 -0.65
N GLY A 120 -13.49 -9.29 0.30
CA GLY A 120 -13.47 -10.73 0.07
C GLY A 120 -14.80 -11.31 -0.49
N ARG A 121 -15.91 -10.58 -0.33
CA ARG A 121 -17.22 -10.95 -0.89
C ARG A 121 -17.27 -10.84 -2.40
N ILE A 122 -16.47 -9.93 -2.99
CA ILE A 122 -16.41 -9.70 -4.44
C ILE A 122 -15.05 -10.10 -5.03
N SER A 123 -14.22 -10.83 -4.30
CA SER A 123 -12.90 -11.26 -4.79
C SER A 123 -12.97 -12.09 -6.08
N ARG A 124 -14.11 -12.78 -6.36
CA ARG A 124 -14.33 -13.47 -7.63
C ARG A 124 -14.34 -12.52 -8.84
N ASN A 125 -14.67 -11.26 -8.62
CA ASN A 125 -14.76 -10.24 -9.68
C ASN A 125 -13.51 -9.35 -9.73
N ILE A 126 -12.41 -9.75 -9.08
CA ILE A 126 -11.17 -8.95 -9.01
C ILE A 126 -10.65 -8.55 -10.39
N ASP A 127 -10.82 -9.42 -11.37
CA ASP A 127 -10.35 -9.18 -12.74
C ASP A 127 -11.07 -8.03 -13.44
N ALA A 128 -12.30 -7.71 -13.04
CA ALA A 128 -13.04 -6.57 -13.58
C ALA A 128 -12.47 -5.21 -13.15
N PHE A 129 -11.69 -5.17 -12.07
CA PHE A 129 -11.06 -3.94 -11.55
C PHE A 129 -9.64 -3.73 -12.07
N LYS A 130 -8.93 -4.80 -12.43
CA LYS A 130 -7.53 -4.76 -12.89
C LYS A 130 -7.26 -3.78 -14.05
N PRO A 131 -8.17 -3.61 -15.03
CA PRO A 131 -7.98 -2.63 -16.11
C PRO A 131 -7.99 -1.18 -15.63
N ILE A 132 -8.53 -0.90 -14.44
CA ILE A 132 -8.63 0.45 -13.87
C ILE A 132 -7.35 0.78 -13.09
N ALA A 133 -6.94 -0.08 -12.16
CA ALA A 133 -5.75 0.09 -11.33
C ALA A 133 -5.36 -1.24 -10.66
N PRO A 134 -4.15 -1.35 -10.10
CA PRO A 134 -3.77 -2.46 -9.23
C PRO A 134 -4.85 -2.71 -8.18
N THR A 135 -5.29 -3.96 -8.06
CA THR A 135 -6.43 -4.32 -7.22
C THR A 135 -6.05 -5.37 -6.19
N VAL A 136 -6.32 -5.07 -4.94
CA VAL A 136 -5.95 -5.89 -3.78
C VAL A 136 -7.20 -6.28 -2.98
N CYS A 137 -7.33 -7.55 -2.67
CA CYS A 137 -8.29 -8.06 -1.70
C CYS A 137 -7.57 -8.30 -0.37
N LEU A 138 -7.45 -7.25 0.44
CA LEU A 138 -6.67 -7.26 1.68
C LEU A 138 -7.51 -7.78 2.85
N ILE A 139 -7.64 -9.09 2.96
CA ILE A 139 -8.34 -9.75 4.08
C ILE A 139 -7.38 -10.62 4.88
N PRO A 140 -7.58 -10.77 6.21
CA PRO A 140 -6.75 -11.64 7.01
C PRO A 140 -6.93 -13.11 6.66
N ASN A 141 -5.83 -13.87 6.71
CA ASN A 141 -5.88 -15.32 6.66
C ASN A 141 -6.43 -15.85 8.00
N LYS A 142 -7.58 -16.52 7.95
CA LYS A 142 -8.25 -17.03 9.17
C LYS A 142 -7.39 -18.02 9.95
N ALA A 143 -6.57 -18.83 9.25
CA ALA A 143 -5.69 -19.80 9.90
C ALA A 143 -4.59 -19.14 10.74
N GLU A 144 -4.18 -17.93 10.38
CA GLU A 144 -3.14 -17.17 11.07
C GLU A 144 -3.69 -16.15 12.08
N GLY A 145 -5.00 -15.90 12.05
CA GLY A 145 -5.69 -15.02 13.00
C GLY A 145 -5.06 -13.63 13.13
N TRP A 146 -4.73 -13.26 14.36
CA TRP A 146 -4.15 -11.96 14.69
C TRP A 146 -2.83 -11.65 13.97
N LYS A 147 -1.99 -12.65 13.74
CA LYS A 147 -0.72 -12.48 13.04
C LYS A 147 -0.93 -11.94 11.62
N SER A 148 -1.88 -12.52 10.89
CA SER A 148 -2.20 -12.07 9.53
C SER A 148 -2.82 -10.68 9.52
N PHE A 149 -3.74 -10.39 10.44
CA PHE A 149 -4.34 -9.05 10.59
C PHE A 149 -3.26 -7.99 10.81
N ARG A 150 -2.36 -8.22 11.78
CA ARG A 150 -1.25 -7.31 12.07
C ARG A 150 -0.30 -7.17 10.87
N GLY A 151 0.00 -8.28 10.20
CA GLY A 151 0.85 -8.28 8.99
C GLY A 151 0.26 -7.42 7.88
N ASN A 152 -1.03 -7.54 7.59
CA ASN A 152 -1.74 -6.75 6.60
C ASN A 152 -1.71 -5.25 6.93
N PHE A 153 -1.91 -4.89 8.20
CA PHE A 153 -1.84 -3.49 8.65
C PHE A 153 -0.44 -2.90 8.47
N LEU A 154 0.60 -3.65 8.85
CA LEU A 154 1.99 -3.19 8.71
C LEU A 154 2.40 -3.05 7.23
N ALA A 155 2.03 -4.01 6.39
CA ALA A 155 2.28 -3.93 4.95
C ALA A 155 1.55 -2.73 4.32
N LEU A 156 0.30 -2.49 4.73
CA LEU A 156 -0.44 -1.30 4.31
C LEU A 156 0.28 -0.01 4.73
N ALA A 157 0.72 0.08 5.99
CA ALA A 157 1.45 1.24 6.51
C ALA A 157 2.76 1.48 5.74
N GLU A 158 3.49 0.42 5.38
CA GLU A 158 4.73 0.49 4.61
C GLU A 158 4.50 1.10 3.23
N VAL A 159 3.45 0.70 2.50
CA VAL A 159 3.08 1.25 1.19
C VAL A 159 2.91 2.77 1.24
N PHE A 160 2.42 3.31 2.35
CA PHE A 160 2.22 4.75 2.56
C PHE A 160 3.39 5.44 3.29
N GLY A 161 4.51 4.76 3.47
CA GLY A 161 5.66 5.32 4.22
C GLY A 161 5.36 5.61 5.70
N LYS A 162 4.28 5.02 6.23
CA LYS A 162 3.87 5.14 7.64
C LYS A 162 4.47 3.98 8.44
N THR A 163 5.80 3.91 8.55
CA THR A 163 6.43 2.88 9.37
C THR A 163 6.08 3.10 10.83
N CYS A 164 5.27 2.21 11.40
CA CYS A 164 5.22 2.05 12.84
C CYS A 164 6.62 1.59 13.28
N LYS A 165 7.40 2.47 13.89
CA LYS A 165 8.56 2.04 14.66
C LYS A 165 8.01 1.06 15.69
N SER A 166 8.23 -0.23 15.47
CA SER A 166 7.90 -1.25 16.47
C SER A 166 8.66 -0.85 17.73
N SER A 167 7.95 -0.27 18.69
CA SER A 167 8.48 -0.17 20.04
C SER A 167 8.70 -1.61 20.48
N LYS A 168 9.95 -2.02 20.58
CA LYS A 168 10.37 -3.34 21.08
C LYS A 168 10.07 -3.51 22.57
N ASP A 169 9.13 -2.74 23.09
CA ASP A 169 8.75 -2.76 24.50
C ASP A 169 7.37 -3.39 24.70
N HIS A 170 7.30 -4.69 24.39
CA HIS A 170 6.17 -5.54 24.78
C HIS A 170 6.58 -6.48 25.92
N SER A 171 7.63 -6.16 26.67
CA SER A 171 8.04 -6.95 27.85
C SER A 171 7.28 -6.59 29.13
N LYS A 172 6.35 -5.63 29.10
CA LYS A 172 5.51 -5.35 30.27
C LYS A 172 4.21 -6.15 30.17
N PRO A 173 4.01 -7.18 30.99
CA PRO A 173 2.73 -7.88 31.03
C PRO A 173 1.66 -6.88 31.46
N ARG A 174 0.58 -6.79 30.68
CA ARG A 174 -0.59 -5.96 31.01
C ARG A 174 -1.43 -6.68 32.08
N ASN A 175 -0.90 -6.74 33.29
CA ASN A 175 -1.57 -7.27 34.46
C ASN A 175 -1.98 -6.12 35.41
N GLU A 176 -2.82 -5.23 34.90
CA GLU A 176 -3.64 -4.39 35.77
C GLU A 176 -4.94 -4.11 35.01
N VAL A 177 -5.87 -5.04 35.15
CA VAL A 177 -7.29 -4.72 35.01
C VAL A 177 -7.61 -3.84 36.20
N ASP A 178 -7.77 -2.55 35.94
CA ASP A 178 -8.27 -1.60 36.95
C ASP A 178 -9.65 -2.08 37.42
N THR A 179 -9.69 -2.63 38.65
CA THR A 179 -10.86 -3.10 39.33
C THR A 179 -11.67 -1.96 39.98
N SER A 180 -11.49 -0.72 39.53
CA SER A 180 -12.18 0.46 40.12
C SER A 180 -13.59 0.71 39.56
N LEU A 181 -14.09 -0.11 38.64
CA LEU A 181 -15.52 -0.07 38.26
C LEU A 181 -16.38 -0.83 39.27
N LYS A 182 -16.46 -0.32 40.51
CA LYS A 182 -17.54 -0.67 41.42
C LYS A 182 -18.81 -0.01 40.90
N SER A 183 -19.76 -0.85 40.47
CA SER A 183 -21.13 -0.45 40.19
C SER A 183 -21.77 0.23 41.42
N PRO A 184 -22.44 1.38 41.28
CA PRO A 184 -23.32 1.85 42.34
C PRO A 184 -24.59 0.99 42.35
N VAL A 185 -24.99 0.62 43.53
CA VAL A 185 -26.29 0.01 43.90
C VAL A 185 -27.41 1.01 43.70
#